data_4e1bec3954ecb3ee4cec75249695294e
#
_entry.id   4e1bec3954ecb3ee4cec75249695294e
#
_cell.length_a   1.000
_cell.length_b   1.000
_cell.length_c   1.000
_cell.angle_alpha   90.00
_cell.angle_beta   90.00
_cell.angle_gamma   90.00
#
_symmetry.space_group_name_H-M   'P 1'
#
loop_
_entity.id
_entity.type
_entity.pdbx_description
1 polymer ?
#
loop_
_entity_poly.entity_id
_entity_poly.type
_entity_poly.pdbx_seq_one_letter_code
_entity_poly.pdbx_strand_id
1 'polypeptide(L)'
;MPESRGAADQMQIPDLPQPVPTTTEPDDATGNESLGVGAEKSFRPYDPNQILLLSPNLAEWLPAGHLGRLISELVDNVLDLSWIYASYRELRGAPPYEPRLLLKLLLYGYASGIFSSRRLERAAQELVPCRYLTADQQPDHKTISEFRRRHLKALNELFGQVLQVCQKAGLVKLGHVALDGTKIKANASKHKAMSYGRMKERETEYEKIVQGWLEQAEAIDQAEDEEFGKDRRGDELPEELQRAESRLRKLREAKAELEKEAQEQGREAPADKEQRNFSDPESRIMVNGEKAFVQAYNCQLAVDDTPHHVVLAAEVGNQASDNPQLLPMLIRTALNAGEVPDRISADAGYSRETNLIVLDKLGIDAYIAVDKDQHSRQEPSPRGRIRKSAGPRERMRRKTRTKKGRAVYKRRKHVAEPPFGFIKQGLGFRQFLLRGLEKVSGEWKLVTLAYNLRRLHDSGRWRSALAIA
;
A
#
# COMPACT_ATOMS: atom_id res chain seq x y z
N MET A 1 14.04 -26.14 -47.22
CA MET A 1 12.67 -26.49 -47.66
C MET A 1 11.98 -27.24 -46.54
N PRO A 2 10.67 -27.00 -46.25
CA PRO A 2 9.88 -25.77 -46.35
C PRO A 2 9.44 -25.25 -44.95
N GLU A 3 9.32 -24.00 -44.76
CA GLU A 3 8.14 -23.09 -44.61
C GLU A 3 6.86 -23.71 -44.02
N SER A 4 6.42 -23.14 -42.86
CA SER A 4 5.00 -22.85 -42.64
C SER A 4 4.84 -21.67 -41.67
N ARG A 5 4.41 -20.57 -42.22
CA ARG A 5 3.87 -19.38 -41.55
C ARG A 5 2.49 -19.76 -40.98
N GLY A 6 2.29 -19.61 -39.69
CA GLY A 6 0.97 -19.63 -39.06
C GLY A 6 0.33 -18.24 -39.13
N ALA A 7 -0.84 -18.18 -39.71
CA ALA A 7 -1.65 -17.00 -39.92
C ALA A 7 -2.14 -16.40 -38.60
N ALA A 8 -2.06 -15.09 -38.49
CA ALA A 8 -2.75 -14.32 -37.48
C ALA A 8 -4.27 -14.30 -37.81
N ASP A 9 -5.03 -14.83 -36.90
CA ASP A 9 -6.49 -14.84 -36.93
C ASP A 9 -6.99 -13.40 -36.66
N GLN A 10 -7.40 -12.71 -37.73
CA GLN A 10 -8.07 -11.42 -37.65
C GLN A 10 -9.54 -11.66 -37.29
N MET A 11 -9.89 -11.36 -36.05
CA MET A 11 -11.26 -11.35 -35.57
C MET A 11 -12.03 -10.25 -36.30
N GLN A 12 -12.87 -10.64 -37.27
CA GLN A 12 -13.81 -9.75 -37.99
C GLN A 12 -14.89 -9.30 -37.01
N ILE A 13 -15.00 -7.98 -36.83
CA ILE A 13 -16.12 -7.33 -36.13
C ILE A 13 -17.32 -7.37 -37.07
N PRO A 14 -18.50 -7.84 -36.65
CA PRO A 14 -19.70 -7.80 -37.48
C PRO A 14 -20.09 -6.36 -37.82
N ASP A 15 -20.46 -6.13 -39.07
CA ASP A 15 -20.93 -4.86 -39.59
C ASP A 15 -22.14 -4.33 -38.81
N LEU A 16 -21.99 -3.10 -38.29
CA LEU A 16 -23.10 -2.34 -37.72
C LEU A 16 -24.10 -1.97 -38.84
N PRO A 17 -25.42 -2.11 -38.62
CA PRO A 17 -26.41 -1.73 -39.61
C PRO A 17 -26.36 -0.23 -39.89
N GLN A 18 -26.31 0.12 -41.17
CA GLN A 18 -26.33 1.49 -41.67
C GLN A 18 -27.69 2.16 -41.35
N PRO A 19 -27.71 3.45 -41.01
CA PRO A 19 -28.96 4.15 -40.75
C PRO A 19 -29.77 4.33 -42.06
N VAL A 20 -31.03 3.93 -42.01
CA VAL A 20 -31.97 4.08 -43.09
C VAL A 20 -32.36 5.57 -43.19
N PRO A 21 -32.33 6.20 -44.39
CA PRO A 21 -32.77 7.58 -44.54
C PRO A 21 -34.29 7.65 -44.49
N THR A 22 -34.85 8.37 -43.54
CA THR A 22 -36.25 8.73 -43.47
C THR A 22 -36.51 10.02 -44.25
N THR A 23 -36.97 9.89 -45.47
CA THR A 23 -37.74 10.94 -46.17
C THR A 23 -39.22 10.61 -46.04
N THR A 24 -39.99 11.46 -45.39
CA THR A 24 -41.45 11.51 -45.54
C THR A 24 -41.92 12.95 -45.52
N GLU A 25 -42.34 13.42 -46.63
CA GLU A 25 -43.22 14.59 -46.78
C GLU A 25 -44.62 14.25 -46.27
N PRO A 26 -45.43 15.26 -45.89
CA PRO A 26 -46.73 15.02 -45.30
C PRO A 26 -47.82 14.88 -46.37
N ASP A 27 -48.64 13.85 -46.34
CA ASP A 27 -49.90 13.79 -47.04
C ASP A 27 -51.08 13.83 -46.06
N ASP A 28 -52.02 14.58 -46.48
CA ASP A 28 -53.27 15.04 -45.82
C ASP A 28 -54.34 13.94 -45.82
N ALA A 29 -55.14 13.98 -44.78
CA ALA A 29 -56.59 13.69 -44.77
C ALA A 29 -57.13 12.24 -44.65
N THR A 30 -57.97 12.19 -43.69
CA THR A 30 -59.27 11.47 -43.55
C THR A 30 -59.27 10.25 -42.58
N GLY A 31 -60.09 10.51 -41.58
CA GLY A 31 -60.53 9.76 -40.43
C GLY A 31 -60.75 8.26 -40.56
N ASN A 32 -60.48 7.60 -39.50
CA ASN A 32 -61.39 6.63 -38.91
C ASN A 32 -61.03 6.27 -37.44
N GLU A 33 -62.01 5.87 -36.74
CA GLU A 33 -62.24 5.66 -35.36
C GLU A 33 -61.15 4.89 -34.54
N SER A 34 -61.00 5.38 -33.34
CA SER A 34 -60.35 4.91 -32.18
C SER A 34 -60.40 3.41 -31.85
N LEU A 35 -59.22 2.79 -31.74
CA LEU A 35 -58.95 1.75 -30.75
C LEU A 35 -57.82 2.26 -29.93
N GLY A 36 -57.99 2.29 -28.61
CA GLY A 36 -57.08 2.89 -27.63
C GLY A 36 -55.65 2.30 -27.74
N VAL A 37 -54.76 3.04 -28.39
CA VAL A 37 -53.34 2.81 -28.37
C VAL A 37 -52.83 3.36 -27.03
N GLY A 38 -52.35 2.47 -26.18
CA GLY A 38 -51.74 2.84 -24.93
C GLY A 38 -50.69 3.94 -25.15
N ALA A 39 -50.72 4.99 -24.33
CA ALA A 39 -49.81 6.11 -24.45
C ALA A 39 -48.39 5.60 -24.54
N GLU A 40 -47.73 5.81 -25.68
CA GLU A 40 -46.32 5.48 -25.85
C GLU A 40 -45.51 6.21 -24.79
N LYS A 41 -44.68 5.46 -24.07
CA LYS A 41 -43.81 6.00 -22.99
C LYS A 41 -42.80 6.93 -23.63
N SER A 42 -42.92 8.24 -23.40
CA SER A 42 -41.91 9.19 -23.83
C SER A 42 -40.65 9.10 -22.99
N PHE A 43 -39.50 9.10 -23.64
CA PHE A 43 -38.19 9.18 -22.99
C PHE A 43 -37.73 10.65 -22.93
N ARG A 44 -36.86 10.95 -21.97
CA ARG A 44 -36.22 12.26 -21.91
C ARG A 44 -35.32 12.46 -23.13
N PRO A 45 -35.23 13.69 -23.68
CA PRO A 45 -34.31 13.99 -24.79
C PRO A 45 -32.87 13.57 -24.39
N TYR A 46 -32.20 12.89 -25.33
CA TYR A 46 -30.80 12.46 -25.18
C TYR A 46 -30.00 12.97 -26.38
N ASP A 47 -29.17 13.97 -26.12
CA ASP A 47 -28.19 14.47 -27.10
C ASP A 47 -26.80 14.40 -26.48
N PRO A 48 -25.95 13.45 -26.89
CA PRO A 48 -24.59 13.32 -26.39
C PRO A 48 -23.68 14.48 -26.81
N ASN A 49 -24.06 15.26 -27.82
CA ASN A 49 -23.31 16.40 -28.36
C ASN A 49 -23.87 17.75 -27.89
N GLN A 50 -24.74 17.76 -26.89
CA GLN A 50 -25.35 18.98 -26.39
C GLN A 50 -24.27 20.00 -25.97
N ILE A 51 -24.27 21.18 -26.59
CA ILE A 51 -23.40 22.28 -26.25
C ILE A 51 -23.99 23.06 -25.08
N LEU A 52 -23.22 23.17 -23.99
CA LEU A 52 -23.58 23.98 -22.83
C LEU A 52 -23.20 25.44 -23.10
N LEU A 53 -24.14 26.34 -22.92
CA LEU A 53 -23.93 27.78 -23.14
C LEU A 53 -22.91 28.43 -22.18
N LEU A 54 -22.81 27.89 -20.96
CA LEU A 54 -21.86 28.29 -19.93
C LEU A 54 -21.05 27.09 -19.50
N SER A 55 -19.74 27.31 -19.33
CA SER A 55 -18.86 26.29 -18.77
C SER A 55 -19.27 26.03 -17.30
N PRO A 56 -19.69 24.78 -16.96
CA PRO A 56 -20.12 24.49 -15.60
C PRO A 56 -18.95 24.59 -14.61
N ASN A 57 -19.21 25.11 -13.43
CA ASN A 57 -18.28 24.99 -12.32
C ASN A 57 -18.19 23.51 -11.91
N LEU A 58 -16.98 22.94 -11.95
CA LEU A 58 -16.75 21.52 -11.59
C LEU A 58 -17.26 21.19 -10.17
N ALA A 59 -17.30 22.17 -9.27
CA ALA A 59 -17.86 21.99 -7.94
C ALA A 59 -19.36 21.68 -7.97
N GLU A 60 -20.12 22.19 -8.94
CA GLU A 60 -21.57 21.96 -9.03
C GLU A 60 -21.90 20.51 -9.42
N TRP A 61 -20.99 19.84 -10.11
CA TRP A 61 -21.14 18.43 -10.53
C TRP A 61 -20.90 17.44 -9.39
N LEU A 62 -20.31 17.90 -8.27
CA LEU A 62 -20.06 17.06 -7.12
C LEU A 62 -21.14 17.26 -6.04
N PRO A 63 -21.83 16.19 -5.62
CA PRO A 63 -22.74 16.26 -4.49
C PRO A 63 -22.08 16.89 -3.26
N ALA A 64 -22.85 17.61 -2.47
CA ALA A 64 -22.34 18.28 -1.26
C ALA A 64 -21.64 17.32 -0.27
N GLY A 65 -22.10 16.06 -0.18
CA GLY A 65 -21.49 15.03 0.66
C GLY A 65 -20.36 14.21 0.02
N HIS A 66 -19.88 14.57 -1.18
CA HIS A 66 -18.90 13.76 -1.89
C HIS A 66 -17.52 13.77 -1.22
N LEU A 67 -16.81 12.61 -1.20
CA LEU A 67 -15.48 12.44 -0.62
C LEU A 67 -14.45 13.48 -1.13
N GLY A 68 -14.52 13.84 -2.42
CA GLY A 68 -13.66 14.87 -3.01
C GLY A 68 -13.80 16.22 -2.33
N ARG A 69 -15.00 16.60 -1.85
CA ARG A 69 -15.19 17.86 -1.10
C ARG A 69 -14.54 17.80 0.27
N LEU A 70 -14.72 16.69 1.00
CA LEU A 70 -14.00 16.48 2.25
C LEU A 70 -12.48 16.62 2.07
N ILE A 71 -11.93 15.97 1.05
CA ILE A 71 -10.49 16.01 0.80
C ILE A 71 -10.04 17.43 0.43
N SER A 72 -10.82 18.15 -0.39
CA SER A 72 -10.50 19.53 -0.74
C SER A 72 -10.49 20.44 0.49
N GLU A 73 -11.55 20.43 1.29
CA GLU A 73 -11.65 21.24 2.50
C GLU A 73 -10.56 20.90 3.53
N LEU A 74 -10.26 19.62 3.70
CA LEU A 74 -9.22 19.16 4.62
C LEU A 74 -7.83 19.66 4.20
N VAL A 75 -7.48 19.54 2.93
CA VAL A 75 -6.15 19.94 2.40
C VAL A 75 -6.02 21.46 2.35
N ASP A 76 -7.10 22.18 2.04
CA ASP A 76 -7.04 23.63 1.90
C ASP A 76 -7.04 24.36 3.25
N ASN A 77 -7.74 23.83 4.25
CA ASN A 77 -8.07 24.60 5.46
C ASN A 77 -7.53 24.00 6.75
N VAL A 78 -7.14 22.70 6.78
CA VAL A 78 -6.83 22.02 8.04
C VAL A 78 -5.44 21.44 8.11
N LEU A 79 -4.97 20.84 7.00
CA LEU A 79 -3.67 20.17 7.00
C LEU A 79 -2.52 21.19 6.92
N ASP A 80 -1.54 21.06 7.81
CA ASP A 80 -0.28 21.79 7.70
C ASP A 80 0.60 21.14 6.60
N LEU A 81 0.83 21.90 5.54
CA LEU A 81 1.63 21.49 4.40
C LEU A 81 2.98 22.21 4.34
N SER A 82 3.37 22.91 5.39
CA SER A 82 4.61 23.70 5.45
C SER A 82 5.85 22.88 5.05
N TRP A 83 5.93 21.63 5.49
CA TRP A 83 7.01 20.69 5.14
C TRP A 83 7.08 20.37 3.64
N ILE A 84 5.94 20.29 2.98
CA ILE A 84 5.88 20.07 1.53
C ILE A 84 6.38 21.32 0.82
N TYR A 85 5.85 22.49 1.17
CA TYR A 85 6.26 23.76 0.57
C TYR A 85 7.74 24.09 0.80
N ALA A 86 8.28 23.80 1.98
CA ALA A 86 9.69 24.02 2.30
C ALA A 86 10.67 23.24 1.40
N SER A 87 10.20 22.22 0.71
CA SER A 87 11.00 21.44 -0.24
C SER A 87 11.16 22.10 -1.61
N TYR A 88 10.34 23.12 -1.93
CA TYR A 88 10.38 23.85 -3.19
C TYR A 88 11.25 25.11 -3.02
N ARG A 89 12.52 25.00 -3.38
CA ARG A 89 13.50 26.09 -3.22
C ARG A 89 14.03 26.64 -4.54
N GLU A 90 13.74 25.99 -5.64
CA GLU A 90 14.28 26.37 -6.95
C GLU A 90 13.47 27.52 -7.54
N LEU A 91 14.15 28.59 -7.88
CA LEU A 91 13.57 29.78 -8.51
C LEU A 91 13.65 29.75 -10.05
N ARG A 92 14.35 28.77 -10.62
CA ARG A 92 14.55 28.60 -12.07
C ARG A 92 13.76 27.42 -12.61
N GLY A 93 13.33 27.50 -13.86
CA GLY A 93 12.58 26.47 -14.55
C GLY A 93 11.09 26.78 -14.70
N ALA A 94 10.34 25.86 -15.29
CA ALA A 94 8.89 25.97 -15.39
C ALA A 94 8.24 25.88 -14.00
N PRO A 95 7.18 26.66 -13.72
CA PRO A 95 6.47 26.58 -12.43
C PRO A 95 5.97 25.16 -12.17
N PRO A 96 6.20 24.60 -10.98
CA PRO A 96 5.67 23.30 -10.62
C PRO A 96 4.15 23.36 -10.42
N TYR A 97 3.49 22.22 -10.49
CA TYR A 97 2.10 22.10 -10.04
C TYR A 97 1.98 22.47 -8.56
N GLU A 98 0.88 23.10 -8.20
CA GLU A 98 0.54 23.43 -6.82
C GLU A 98 0.54 22.13 -5.96
N PRO A 99 1.33 22.03 -4.87
CA PRO A 99 1.42 20.84 -4.05
C PRO A 99 0.08 20.33 -3.51
N ARG A 100 -0.85 21.23 -3.17
CA ARG A 100 -2.21 20.88 -2.73
C ARG A 100 -2.96 20.07 -3.77
N LEU A 101 -2.84 20.44 -5.03
CA LEU A 101 -3.47 19.75 -6.15
C LEU A 101 -2.99 18.28 -6.22
N LEU A 102 -1.68 18.07 -6.19
CA LEU A 102 -1.09 16.72 -6.24
C LEU A 102 -1.45 15.90 -5.00
N LEU A 103 -1.46 16.54 -3.82
CA LEU A 103 -1.86 15.89 -2.58
C LEU A 103 -3.34 15.48 -2.61
N LYS A 104 -4.25 16.36 -3.01
CA LYS A 104 -5.68 16.07 -3.15
C LYS A 104 -5.91 14.89 -4.10
N LEU A 105 -5.24 14.90 -5.25
CA LEU A 105 -5.32 13.81 -6.23
C LEU A 105 -4.83 12.48 -5.66
N LEU A 106 -3.70 12.47 -4.93
CA LEU A 106 -3.18 11.27 -4.28
C LEU A 106 -4.13 10.76 -3.20
N LEU A 107 -4.60 11.61 -2.29
CA LEU A 107 -5.49 11.20 -1.19
C LEU A 107 -6.81 10.65 -1.73
N TYR A 108 -7.39 11.30 -2.73
CA TYR A 108 -8.61 10.81 -3.36
C TYR A 108 -8.38 9.48 -4.09
N GLY A 109 -7.28 9.38 -4.83
CA GLY A 109 -6.92 8.15 -5.53
C GLY A 109 -6.76 6.97 -4.58
N TYR A 110 -5.99 7.13 -3.52
CA TYR A 110 -5.80 6.07 -2.53
C TYR A 110 -7.10 5.71 -1.80
N ALA A 111 -7.93 6.70 -1.47
CA ALA A 111 -9.24 6.48 -0.87
C ALA A 111 -10.26 5.83 -1.83
N SER A 112 -10.03 5.88 -3.13
CA SER A 112 -10.87 5.30 -4.18
C SER A 112 -10.26 4.04 -4.83
N GLY A 113 -9.14 3.52 -4.31
CA GLY A 113 -8.47 2.33 -4.85
C GLY A 113 -7.66 2.57 -6.13
N ILE A 114 -7.29 3.83 -6.42
CA ILE A 114 -6.47 4.21 -7.56
C ILE A 114 -5.05 4.51 -7.08
N PHE A 115 -4.17 3.51 -7.03
CA PHE A 115 -2.81 3.64 -6.48
C PHE A 115 -1.75 3.96 -7.52
N SER A 116 -1.95 3.53 -8.78
CA SER A 116 -0.98 3.71 -9.87
C SER A 116 -0.97 5.15 -10.37
N SER A 117 0.20 5.77 -10.51
CA SER A 117 0.36 7.13 -11.04
C SER A 117 -0.21 7.28 -12.45
N ARG A 118 -0.05 6.25 -13.32
CA ARG A 118 -0.65 6.25 -14.68
C ARG A 118 -2.17 6.20 -14.64
N ARG A 119 -2.74 5.47 -13.67
CA ARG A 119 -4.20 5.47 -13.49
C ARG A 119 -4.71 6.78 -12.89
N LEU A 120 -3.91 7.45 -12.04
CA LEU A 120 -4.24 8.77 -11.50
C LEU A 120 -4.17 9.87 -12.58
N GLU A 121 -3.17 9.83 -13.46
CA GLU A 121 -3.09 10.68 -14.65
C GLU A 121 -4.36 10.56 -15.49
N ARG A 122 -4.76 9.34 -15.86
CA ARG A 122 -6.00 9.11 -16.58
C ARG A 122 -7.22 9.58 -15.80
N ALA A 123 -7.27 9.31 -14.49
CA ALA A 123 -8.38 9.76 -13.64
C ALA A 123 -8.50 11.29 -13.58
N ALA A 124 -7.38 12.02 -13.60
CA ALA A 124 -7.37 13.48 -13.67
C ALA A 124 -7.95 14.03 -14.99
N GLN A 125 -7.94 13.23 -16.05
CA GLN A 125 -8.54 13.57 -17.35
C GLN A 125 -10.03 13.17 -17.44
N GLU A 126 -10.38 12.00 -16.94
CA GLU A 126 -11.67 11.34 -17.18
C GLU A 126 -12.67 11.49 -16.03
N LEU A 127 -12.21 11.56 -14.77
CA LEU A 127 -13.10 11.53 -13.61
C LEU A 127 -13.40 12.92 -13.05
N VAL A 128 -14.67 13.31 -13.02
CA VAL A 128 -15.12 14.59 -12.47
C VAL A 128 -14.55 14.92 -11.10
N PRO A 129 -14.52 14.01 -10.09
CA PRO A 129 -13.92 14.31 -8.81
C PRO A 129 -12.42 14.63 -8.89
N CYS A 130 -11.68 13.94 -9.75
CA CYS A 130 -10.25 14.21 -9.94
C CYS A 130 -10.02 15.54 -10.64
N ARG A 131 -10.78 15.83 -11.70
CA ARG A 131 -10.77 17.13 -12.40
C ARG A 131 -11.09 18.29 -11.45
N TYR A 132 -12.08 18.14 -10.57
CA TYR A 132 -12.39 19.10 -9.53
C TYR A 132 -11.19 19.34 -8.60
N LEU A 133 -10.57 18.27 -8.10
CA LEU A 133 -9.45 18.34 -7.16
C LEU A 133 -8.18 18.91 -7.78
N THR A 134 -8.02 18.77 -9.08
CA THR A 134 -6.88 19.30 -9.84
C THR A 134 -7.17 20.65 -10.52
N ALA A 135 -8.34 21.25 -10.28
CA ALA A 135 -8.78 22.44 -10.99
C ALA A 135 -8.63 22.30 -12.53
N ASP A 136 -8.99 21.12 -13.04
CA ASP A 136 -8.89 20.70 -14.44
C ASP A 136 -7.45 20.64 -15.02
N GLN A 137 -6.44 20.76 -14.17
CA GLN A 137 -5.06 20.53 -14.58
C GLN A 137 -4.76 19.04 -14.67
N GLN A 138 -3.87 18.66 -15.58
CA GLN A 138 -3.59 17.27 -15.94
C GLN A 138 -2.13 16.91 -15.67
N PRO A 139 -1.75 16.68 -14.39
CA PRO A 139 -0.40 16.28 -14.07
C PRO A 139 -0.10 14.89 -14.63
N ASP A 140 1.07 14.74 -15.26
CA ASP A 140 1.51 13.47 -15.81
C ASP A 140 1.91 12.46 -14.71
N HIS A 141 1.98 11.19 -15.07
CA HIS A 141 2.31 10.12 -14.14
C HIS A 141 3.72 10.24 -13.53
N LYS A 142 4.67 10.88 -14.21
CA LYS A 142 6.02 11.11 -13.71
C LYS A 142 5.97 12.13 -12.57
N THR A 143 5.29 13.24 -12.78
CA THR A 143 5.04 14.28 -11.77
C THR A 143 4.34 13.72 -10.53
N ILE A 144 3.26 12.95 -10.72
CA ILE A 144 2.52 12.32 -9.61
C ILE A 144 3.42 11.33 -8.85
N SER A 145 4.18 10.51 -9.56
CA SER A 145 5.08 9.52 -8.96
C SER A 145 6.23 10.19 -8.20
N GLU A 146 6.82 11.24 -8.78
CA GLU A 146 7.90 12.00 -8.17
C GLU A 146 7.42 12.74 -6.92
N PHE A 147 6.28 13.42 -6.98
CA PHE A 147 5.66 14.07 -5.82
C PHE A 147 5.46 13.08 -4.68
N ARG A 148 4.84 11.91 -4.94
CA ARG A 148 4.65 10.86 -3.94
C ARG A 148 5.99 10.40 -3.35
N ARG A 149 7.01 10.14 -4.19
CA ARG A 149 8.32 9.67 -3.76
C ARG A 149 9.06 10.71 -2.91
N ARG A 150 9.02 11.98 -3.33
CA ARG A 150 9.71 13.10 -2.68
C ARG A 150 9.13 13.40 -1.30
N HIS A 151 7.80 13.31 -1.17
CA HIS A 151 7.09 13.77 0.02
C HIS A 151 6.61 12.65 0.96
N LEU A 152 7.11 11.41 0.82
CA LEU A 152 6.68 10.29 1.68
C LEU A 152 6.78 10.59 3.17
N LYS A 153 7.83 11.29 3.63
CA LYS A 153 7.99 11.66 5.05
C LYS A 153 6.92 12.67 5.49
N ALA A 154 6.68 13.70 4.69
CA ALA A 154 5.62 14.67 4.95
C ALA A 154 4.22 14.01 4.96
N LEU A 155 3.97 13.09 4.03
CA LEU A 155 2.72 12.31 3.99
C LEU A 155 2.51 11.46 5.27
N ASN A 156 3.60 11.05 5.94
CA ASN A 156 3.50 10.36 7.23
C ASN A 156 3.01 11.27 8.36
N GLU A 157 3.41 12.54 8.35
CA GLU A 157 2.93 13.52 9.34
C GLU A 157 1.43 13.82 9.17
N LEU A 158 0.94 13.80 7.93
CA LEU A 158 -0.49 13.99 7.65
C LEU A 158 -1.37 12.89 8.25
N PHE A 159 -0.83 11.68 8.47
CA PHE A 159 -1.57 10.62 9.15
C PHE A 159 -2.00 11.05 10.57
N GLY A 160 -1.08 11.65 11.32
CA GLY A 160 -1.38 12.18 12.67
C GLY A 160 -2.44 13.28 12.64
N GLN A 161 -2.34 14.22 11.70
CA GLN A 161 -3.29 15.31 11.57
C GLN A 161 -4.70 14.81 11.20
N VAL A 162 -4.83 13.86 10.27
CA VAL A 162 -6.12 13.24 9.94
C VAL A 162 -6.69 12.47 11.14
N LEU A 163 -5.83 11.79 11.91
CA LEU A 163 -6.27 11.12 13.13
C LEU A 163 -6.84 12.11 14.15
N GLN A 164 -6.21 13.27 14.34
CA GLN A 164 -6.74 14.34 15.21
C GLN A 164 -8.12 14.82 14.75
N VAL A 165 -8.34 14.96 13.44
CA VAL A 165 -9.68 15.28 12.91
C VAL A 165 -10.68 14.16 13.22
N CYS A 166 -10.28 12.88 13.12
CA CYS A 166 -11.12 11.76 13.52
C CYS A 166 -11.46 11.79 15.04
N GLN A 167 -10.51 12.19 15.90
CA GLN A 167 -10.74 12.39 17.32
C GLN A 167 -11.73 13.53 17.58
N LYS A 168 -11.55 14.71 16.96
CA LYS A 168 -12.49 15.84 17.05
C LYS A 168 -13.88 15.48 16.53
N ALA A 169 -13.99 14.59 15.55
CA ALA A 169 -15.26 14.04 15.07
C ALA A 169 -15.89 13.03 16.06
N GLY A 170 -15.23 12.69 17.17
CA GLY A 170 -15.71 11.69 18.13
C GLY A 170 -15.70 10.26 17.62
N LEU A 171 -14.82 9.93 16.66
CA LEU A 171 -14.72 8.59 16.09
C LEU A 171 -13.76 7.68 16.87
N VAL A 172 -12.95 8.24 17.77
CA VAL A 172 -11.91 7.56 18.56
C VAL A 172 -12.22 7.67 20.04
N LYS A 173 -12.02 6.60 20.82
CA LYS A 173 -12.28 6.55 22.26
C LYS A 173 -11.11 6.06 23.12
N LEU A 174 -10.14 5.35 22.54
CA LEU A 174 -8.96 4.76 23.19
C LEU A 174 -9.22 3.82 24.39
N GLY A 175 -10.47 3.48 24.67
CA GLY A 175 -10.82 2.55 25.76
C GLY A 175 -10.39 1.11 25.52
N HIS A 176 -10.35 0.67 24.25
CA HIS A 176 -9.81 -0.63 23.83
C HIS A 176 -9.22 -0.53 22.43
N VAL A 177 -7.99 -0.97 22.27
CA VAL A 177 -7.27 -1.00 20.99
C VAL A 177 -6.90 -2.43 20.63
N ALA A 178 -7.20 -2.83 19.41
CA ALA A 178 -6.80 -4.13 18.87
C ALA A 178 -5.56 -3.98 17.99
N LEU A 179 -4.54 -4.79 18.26
CA LEU A 179 -3.33 -4.92 17.43
C LEU A 179 -3.43 -6.18 16.58
N ASP A 180 -3.12 -6.05 15.31
CA ASP A 180 -3.04 -7.18 14.40
C ASP A 180 -2.09 -6.89 13.24
N GLY A 181 -1.59 -7.96 12.61
CA GLY A 181 -0.66 -7.89 11.50
C GLY A 181 -1.14 -8.66 10.28
N THR A 182 -0.70 -8.21 9.11
CA THR A 182 -0.97 -8.91 7.86
C THR A 182 0.21 -8.87 6.92
N LYS A 183 0.37 -9.90 6.12
CA LYS A 183 1.42 -9.96 5.09
C LYS A 183 0.86 -9.40 3.78
N ILE A 184 1.53 -8.34 3.27
CA ILE A 184 1.22 -7.70 1.97
C ILE A 184 2.39 -7.95 1.02
N LYS A 185 2.08 -8.32 -0.22
CA LYS A 185 3.09 -8.64 -1.23
C LYS A 185 4.01 -7.45 -1.50
N ALA A 186 5.31 -7.69 -1.56
CA ALA A 186 6.30 -6.74 -2.04
C ALA A 186 6.22 -6.58 -3.56
N ASN A 187 6.75 -5.49 -4.08
CA ASN A 187 6.95 -5.30 -5.52
C ASN A 187 8.19 -6.07 -6.01
N ALA A 188 8.21 -7.36 -5.75
CA ALA A 188 9.32 -8.24 -6.06
C ALA A 188 8.83 -9.66 -6.33
N SER A 189 9.49 -10.35 -7.27
CA SER A 189 9.22 -11.75 -7.55
C SER A 189 10.05 -12.64 -6.63
N LYS A 190 9.44 -13.69 -6.07
CA LYS A 190 10.17 -14.71 -5.29
C LYS A 190 11.27 -15.42 -6.08
N HIS A 191 11.14 -15.48 -7.41
CA HIS A 191 12.13 -16.08 -8.30
C HIS A 191 13.42 -15.25 -8.44
N LYS A 192 13.40 -13.98 -7.97
CA LYS A 192 14.58 -13.11 -7.90
C LYS A 192 15.23 -13.13 -6.51
N ALA A 193 14.86 -14.05 -5.64
CA ALA A 193 15.51 -14.29 -4.36
C ALA A 193 16.53 -15.43 -4.50
N MET A 194 17.67 -15.27 -3.83
CA MET A 194 18.72 -16.29 -3.79
C MET A 194 19.16 -16.52 -2.33
N SER A 195 19.43 -17.79 -1.98
CA SER A 195 19.95 -18.15 -0.67
C SER A 195 21.45 -17.84 -0.55
N TYR A 196 21.92 -17.58 0.66
CA TYR A 196 23.32 -17.26 0.94
C TYR A 196 24.29 -18.36 0.45
N GLY A 197 23.97 -19.64 0.70
CA GLY A 197 24.76 -20.74 0.19
C GLY A 197 24.88 -20.73 -1.35
N ARG A 198 23.76 -20.50 -2.05
CA ARG A 198 23.75 -20.40 -3.51
C ARG A 198 24.44 -19.13 -4.03
N MET A 199 24.46 -18.05 -3.23
CA MET A 199 25.22 -16.84 -3.59
C MET A 199 26.72 -17.12 -3.61
N LYS A 200 27.24 -17.88 -2.63
CA LYS A 200 28.66 -18.29 -2.60
C LYS A 200 29.06 -19.12 -3.83
N GLU A 201 28.21 -20.09 -4.18
CA GLU A 201 28.43 -20.94 -5.37
C GLU A 201 28.44 -20.10 -6.67
N ARG A 202 27.45 -19.22 -6.82
CA ARG A 202 27.32 -18.37 -8.01
C ARG A 202 28.38 -17.28 -8.08
N GLU A 203 28.86 -16.76 -6.98
CA GLU A 203 29.98 -15.81 -6.96
C GLU A 203 31.21 -16.43 -7.62
N THR A 204 31.60 -17.62 -7.19
CA THR A 204 32.75 -18.37 -7.74
C THR A 204 32.54 -18.68 -9.24
N GLU A 205 31.31 -19.01 -9.65
CA GLU A 205 30.99 -19.27 -11.07
C GLU A 205 31.12 -17.99 -11.92
N TYR A 206 30.56 -16.86 -11.44
CA TYR A 206 30.68 -15.58 -12.18
C TYR A 206 32.11 -15.02 -12.18
N GLU A 207 32.88 -15.21 -11.11
CA GLU A 207 34.31 -14.86 -11.09
C GLU A 207 35.08 -15.58 -12.15
N LYS A 208 34.86 -16.89 -12.31
CA LYS A 208 35.52 -17.68 -13.39
C LYS A 208 35.10 -17.20 -14.77
N ILE A 209 33.82 -16.85 -14.96
CA ILE A 209 33.36 -16.34 -16.26
C ILE A 209 34.02 -14.99 -16.57
N VAL A 210 34.04 -14.05 -15.59
CA VAL A 210 34.68 -12.74 -15.75
C VAL A 210 36.17 -12.90 -16.02
N GLN A 211 36.86 -13.76 -15.27
CA GLN A 211 38.28 -14.02 -15.44
C GLN A 211 38.57 -14.61 -16.84
N GLY A 212 37.79 -15.58 -17.28
CA GLY A 212 37.96 -16.16 -18.62
C GLY A 212 37.75 -15.15 -19.75
N TRP A 213 36.82 -14.22 -19.60
CA TRP A 213 36.63 -13.13 -20.56
C TRP A 213 37.79 -12.13 -20.57
N LEU A 214 38.31 -11.78 -19.35
CA LEU A 214 39.49 -10.89 -19.24
C LEU A 214 40.75 -11.52 -19.87
N GLU A 215 40.98 -12.81 -19.62
CA GLU A 215 42.10 -13.53 -20.24
C GLU A 215 41.96 -13.59 -21.78
N GLN A 216 40.75 -13.76 -22.31
CA GLN A 216 40.49 -13.70 -23.76
C GLN A 216 40.69 -12.29 -24.32
N ALA A 217 40.24 -11.26 -23.61
CA ALA A 217 40.44 -9.87 -24.02
C ALA A 217 41.91 -9.49 -24.02
N GLU A 218 42.69 -9.87 -22.98
CA GLU A 218 44.14 -9.65 -22.94
C GLU A 218 44.88 -10.38 -24.10
N ALA A 219 44.44 -11.60 -24.46
CA ALA A 219 45.01 -12.33 -25.56
C ALA A 219 44.71 -11.67 -26.93
N ILE A 220 43.51 -11.12 -27.09
CA ILE A 220 43.11 -10.35 -28.29
C ILE A 220 43.88 -9.04 -28.35
N ASP A 221 43.95 -8.28 -27.24
CA ASP A 221 44.69 -7.02 -27.15
C ASP A 221 46.18 -7.22 -27.48
N GLN A 222 46.80 -8.33 -27.02
CA GLN A 222 48.18 -8.67 -27.34
C GLN A 222 48.36 -8.99 -28.83
N ALA A 223 47.42 -9.71 -29.43
CA ALA A 223 47.46 -10.02 -30.88
C ALA A 223 47.23 -8.76 -31.73
N GLU A 224 46.33 -7.86 -31.31
CA GLU A 224 46.09 -6.59 -32.01
C GLU A 224 47.25 -5.60 -31.82
N ASP A 225 47.88 -5.53 -30.64
CA ASP A 225 49.10 -4.73 -30.41
C ASP A 225 50.30 -5.19 -31.26
N GLU A 226 50.40 -6.51 -31.55
CA GLU A 226 51.40 -7.07 -32.45
C GLU A 226 51.13 -6.76 -33.93
N GLU A 227 49.83 -6.70 -34.34
CA GLU A 227 49.44 -6.50 -35.74
C GLU A 227 49.29 -5.02 -36.10
N PHE A 228 48.77 -4.15 -35.21
CA PHE A 228 48.35 -2.78 -35.52
C PHE A 228 49.05 -1.67 -34.70
N GLY A 229 49.88 -2.00 -33.70
CA GLY A 229 50.58 -1.05 -32.83
C GLY A 229 49.72 -0.47 -31.71
N LYS A 230 50.36 -0.02 -30.62
CA LYS A 230 49.78 0.28 -29.28
C LYS A 230 48.76 1.42 -29.18
N ASP A 231 48.39 2.13 -30.23
CA ASP A 231 47.58 3.35 -30.16
C ASP A 231 46.14 3.24 -30.74
N ARG A 232 45.66 2.03 -31.05
CA ARG A 232 44.29 1.82 -31.54
C ARG A 232 43.55 0.83 -30.65
N ARG A 233 43.03 1.30 -29.53
CA ARG A 233 42.16 0.52 -28.62
C ARG A 233 40.70 0.78 -28.96
N GLY A 234 39.92 -0.28 -29.21
CA GLY A 234 38.47 -0.27 -29.16
C GLY A 234 38.04 -0.43 -27.70
N ASP A 235 37.58 0.65 -27.07
CA ASP A 235 37.23 0.71 -25.64
C ASP A 235 35.90 0.05 -25.25
N GLU A 236 35.31 -0.77 -26.12
CA GLU A 236 34.01 -1.39 -25.81
C GLU A 236 34.17 -2.83 -25.28
N LEU A 237 34.00 -2.98 -23.98
CA LEU A 237 33.86 -4.30 -23.34
C LEU A 237 32.66 -5.07 -23.94
N PRO A 238 32.79 -6.35 -24.26
CA PRO A 238 31.69 -7.18 -24.77
C PRO A 238 30.46 -7.09 -23.85
N GLU A 239 29.27 -6.97 -24.43
CA GLU A 239 27.99 -6.86 -23.64
C GLU A 239 27.82 -8.00 -22.62
N GLU A 240 28.32 -9.20 -22.94
CA GLU A 240 28.27 -10.36 -22.07
C GLU A 240 29.13 -10.20 -20.82
N LEU A 241 30.33 -9.62 -20.95
CA LEU A 241 31.19 -9.28 -19.83
C LEU A 241 30.56 -8.21 -18.96
N GLN A 242 30.05 -7.13 -19.53
CA GLN A 242 29.32 -6.08 -18.76
C GLN A 242 28.10 -6.65 -18.01
N ARG A 243 27.39 -7.59 -18.61
CA ARG A 243 26.28 -8.29 -17.98
C ARG A 243 26.74 -9.21 -16.84
N ALA A 244 27.85 -9.93 -17.03
CA ALA A 244 28.42 -10.81 -16.01
C ALA A 244 28.96 -10.02 -14.82
N GLU A 245 29.71 -8.95 -15.04
CA GLU A 245 30.20 -8.04 -14.00
C GLU A 245 29.06 -7.37 -13.22
N SER A 246 28.03 -6.89 -13.93
CA SER A 246 26.85 -6.30 -13.28
C SER A 246 26.11 -7.31 -12.41
N ARG A 247 26.05 -8.58 -12.81
CA ARG A 247 25.45 -9.66 -11.99
C ARG A 247 26.31 -10.01 -10.80
N LEU A 248 27.63 -10.10 -10.97
CA LEU A 248 28.58 -10.36 -9.90
C LEU A 248 28.55 -9.25 -8.85
N ARG A 249 28.56 -7.99 -9.26
CA ARG A 249 28.44 -6.84 -8.35
C ARG A 249 27.16 -6.90 -7.52
N LYS A 250 25.99 -7.09 -8.13
CA LYS A 250 24.71 -7.21 -7.43
C LYS A 250 24.68 -8.39 -6.45
N LEU A 251 25.31 -9.49 -6.81
CA LEU A 251 25.41 -10.66 -5.96
C LEU A 251 26.28 -10.38 -4.74
N ARG A 252 27.44 -9.73 -4.93
CA ARG A 252 28.33 -9.31 -3.85
C ARG A 252 27.67 -8.29 -2.90
N GLU A 253 26.97 -7.31 -3.44
CA GLU A 253 26.19 -6.34 -2.66
C GLU A 253 25.15 -7.06 -1.79
N ALA A 254 24.36 -7.96 -2.35
CA ALA A 254 23.34 -8.71 -1.62
C ALA A 254 23.93 -9.66 -0.57
N LYS A 255 25.09 -10.27 -0.85
CA LYS A 255 25.82 -11.12 0.08
C LYS A 255 26.38 -10.32 1.26
N ALA A 256 27.04 -9.19 0.99
CA ALA A 256 27.59 -8.30 2.00
C ALA A 256 26.51 -7.74 2.93
N GLU A 257 25.33 -7.41 2.41
CA GLU A 257 24.19 -6.99 3.24
C GLU A 257 23.70 -8.10 4.18
N LEU A 258 23.63 -9.36 3.72
CA LEU A 258 23.29 -10.49 4.60
C LEU A 258 24.35 -10.71 5.69
N GLU A 259 25.63 -10.61 5.36
CA GLU A 259 26.74 -10.73 6.29
C GLU A 259 26.70 -9.63 7.35
N LYS A 260 26.44 -8.39 6.94
CA LYS A 260 26.24 -7.26 7.84
C LYS A 260 25.06 -7.47 8.80
N GLU A 261 23.90 -7.92 8.28
CA GLU A 261 22.74 -8.23 9.13
C GLU A 261 23.06 -9.36 10.15
N ALA A 262 23.83 -10.37 9.75
CA ALA A 262 24.24 -11.43 10.66
C ALA A 262 25.15 -10.90 11.79
N GLN A 263 26.11 -10.03 11.46
CA GLN A 263 26.99 -9.40 12.43
C GLN A 263 26.21 -8.50 13.41
N GLU A 264 25.28 -7.69 12.92
CA GLU A 264 24.40 -6.86 13.76
C GLU A 264 23.53 -7.69 14.72
N GLN A 265 23.25 -8.96 14.38
CA GLN A 265 22.55 -9.93 15.22
C GLN A 265 23.49 -10.72 16.13
N GLY A 266 24.79 -10.41 16.15
CA GLY A 266 25.81 -11.12 16.94
C GLY A 266 26.12 -12.52 16.40
N ARG A 267 25.88 -12.79 15.11
CA ARG A 267 26.20 -14.05 14.43
C ARG A 267 27.45 -13.88 13.58
N GLU A 268 28.28 -14.89 13.51
CA GLU A 268 29.52 -14.89 12.73
C GLU A 268 29.26 -14.84 11.22
N ALA A 269 28.23 -15.55 10.74
CA ALA A 269 27.82 -15.58 9.34
C ALA A 269 26.30 -15.81 9.19
N PRO A 270 25.72 -15.46 8.04
CA PRO A 270 24.35 -15.83 7.69
C PRO A 270 24.20 -17.35 7.55
N ALA A 271 23.02 -17.87 7.86
CA ALA A 271 22.72 -19.27 7.55
C ALA A 271 22.58 -19.48 6.04
N ASP A 272 23.01 -20.65 5.51
CA ASP A 272 22.96 -20.93 4.05
C ASP A 272 21.56 -20.83 3.45
N LYS A 273 20.51 -21.00 4.26
CA LYS A 273 19.10 -20.88 3.84
C LYS A 273 18.57 -19.46 3.87
N GLU A 274 19.29 -18.50 4.44
CA GLU A 274 18.88 -17.09 4.44
C GLU A 274 18.89 -16.56 3.02
N GLN A 275 17.84 -15.79 2.67
CA GLN A 275 17.62 -15.37 1.28
C GLN A 275 17.53 -13.86 1.17
N ARG A 276 18.01 -13.34 0.05
CA ARG A 276 17.87 -11.94 -0.33
C ARG A 276 17.25 -11.83 -1.73
N ASN A 277 16.32 -10.88 -1.87
CA ASN A 277 15.73 -10.59 -3.18
C ASN A 277 16.49 -9.47 -3.87
N PHE A 278 16.93 -9.67 -5.10
CA PHE A 278 17.69 -8.66 -5.86
C PHE A 278 16.87 -7.46 -6.33
N SER A 279 15.54 -7.57 -6.36
CA SER A 279 14.67 -6.46 -6.78
C SER A 279 14.22 -5.59 -5.60
N ASP A 280 14.09 -6.18 -4.42
CA ASP A 280 13.70 -5.54 -3.17
C ASP A 280 14.40 -6.25 -2.01
N PRO A 281 15.64 -5.84 -1.70
CA PRO A 281 16.49 -6.54 -0.74
C PRO A 281 15.96 -6.58 0.68
N GLU A 282 15.11 -5.63 1.07
CA GLU A 282 14.53 -5.56 2.41
C GLU A 282 13.26 -6.39 2.57
N SER A 283 12.63 -6.82 1.47
CA SER A 283 11.48 -7.74 1.51
C SER A 283 11.91 -9.16 1.92
N ARG A 284 11.02 -9.93 2.50
CA ARG A 284 11.31 -11.31 2.95
C ARG A 284 10.25 -12.28 2.44
N ILE A 285 10.64 -13.55 2.32
CA ILE A 285 9.68 -14.62 2.04
C ILE A 285 8.88 -14.89 3.31
N MET A 286 7.57 -14.72 3.21
CA MET A 286 6.62 -14.93 4.31
C MET A 286 5.44 -15.80 3.83
N VAL A 287 4.80 -16.48 4.77
CA VAL A 287 3.56 -17.21 4.50
C VAL A 287 2.40 -16.23 4.62
N ASN A 288 1.61 -16.09 3.57
CA ASN A 288 0.41 -15.26 3.57
C ASN A 288 -0.81 -15.99 4.17
N GLY A 289 -1.97 -15.32 4.25
CA GLY A 289 -3.21 -15.90 4.76
C GLY A 289 -3.73 -17.09 3.95
N GLU A 290 -3.31 -17.25 2.70
CA GLU A 290 -3.64 -18.37 1.80
C GLU A 290 -2.63 -19.52 1.92
N LYS A 291 -1.74 -19.48 2.92
CA LYS A 291 -0.64 -20.44 3.16
C LYS A 291 0.39 -20.49 2.01
N ALA A 292 0.41 -19.52 1.14
CA ALA A 292 1.40 -19.42 0.06
C ALA A 292 2.66 -18.66 0.53
N PHE A 293 3.83 -19.13 0.09
CA PHE A 293 5.09 -18.40 0.27
C PHE A 293 5.18 -17.26 -0.74
N VAL A 294 5.24 -16.04 -0.25
CA VAL A 294 5.29 -14.82 -1.05
C VAL A 294 6.39 -13.89 -0.55
N GLN A 295 7.00 -13.14 -1.46
CA GLN A 295 7.84 -12.01 -1.09
C GLN A 295 6.94 -10.92 -0.53
N ALA A 296 7.15 -10.52 0.72
CA ALA A 296 6.19 -9.69 1.44
C ALA A 296 6.86 -8.83 2.53
N TYR A 297 6.06 -7.91 3.03
CA TYR A 297 6.29 -7.16 4.26
C TYR A 297 5.19 -7.49 5.28
N ASN A 298 5.53 -7.34 6.54
CA ASN A 298 4.63 -7.54 7.67
C ASN A 298 4.02 -6.20 8.08
N CYS A 299 2.78 -5.96 7.69
CA CYS A 299 2.06 -4.71 7.94
C CYS A 299 1.24 -4.81 9.21
N GLN A 300 1.42 -3.86 10.11
CA GLN A 300 0.79 -3.79 11.42
C GLN A 300 -0.24 -2.67 11.50
N LEU A 301 -1.33 -2.90 12.22
CA LEU A 301 -2.32 -1.89 12.57
C LEU A 301 -2.66 -1.93 14.06
N ALA A 302 -2.86 -0.74 14.62
CA ALA A 302 -3.55 -0.53 15.89
C ALA A 302 -4.90 0.11 15.58
N VAL A 303 -5.99 -0.51 15.99
CA VAL A 303 -7.35 -0.12 15.61
C VAL A 303 -8.19 0.16 16.86
N ASP A 304 -8.89 1.28 16.88
CA ASP A 304 -9.79 1.66 17.95
C ASP A 304 -11.08 0.83 17.95
N ASP A 305 -11.53 0.40 19.13
CA ASP A 305 -12.75 -0.37 19.31
C ASP A 305 -14.01 0.51 19.35
N THR A 306 -14.23 1.24 18.26
CA THR A 306 -15.47 1.95 17.98
C THR A 306 -16.13 1.37 16.73
N PRO A 307 -17.39 1.67 16.44
CA PRO A 307 -18.04 1.23 15.19
C PRO A 307 -17.35 1.73 13.93
N HIS A 308 -16.49 2.73 14.05
CA HIS A 308 -15.78 3.35 12.93
C HIS A 308 -14.45 2.65 12.61
N HIS A 309 -13.89 1.86 13.54
CA HIS A 309 -12.62 1.12 13.37
C HIS A 309 -11.48 2.00 12.84
N VAL A 310 -11.30 3.18 13.44
CA VAL A 310 -10.24 4.11 13.06
C VAL A 310 -8.87 3.51 13.33
N VAL A 311 -7.96 3.59 12.38
CA VAL A 311 -6.58 3.16 12.54
C VAL A 311 -5.81 4.25 13.29
N LEU A 312 -5.26 3.90 14.46
CA LEU A 312 -4.50 4.79 15.34
C LEU A 312 -3.01 4.81 15.02
N ALA A 313 -2.49 3.66 14.60
CA ALA A 313 -1.10 3.51 14.19
C ALA A 313 -0.97 2.45 13.10
N ALA A 314 0.00 2.66 12.21
CA ALA A 314 0.31 1.78 11.09
C ALA A 314 1.83 1.71 10.92
N GLU A 315 2.39 0.51 10.97
CA GLU A 315 3.83 0.28 10.80
C GLU A 315 4.09 -0.93 9.90
N VAL A 316 5.29 -1.00 9.35
CA VAL A 316 5.73 -2.10 8.49
C VAL A 316 7.04 -2.67 9.01
N GLY A 317 7.10 -3.99 9.11
CA GLY A 317 8.32 -4.72 9.41
C GLY A 317 8.70 -5.67 8.26
N ASN A 318 9.95 -6.06 8.22
CA ASN A 318 10.44 -7.08 7.31
C ASN A 318 10.63 -8.45 7.98
N GLN A 319 10.25 -8.58 9.25
CA GLN A 319 10.27 -9.85 9.98
C GLN A 319 8.90 -10.52 9.90
N ALA A 320 8.90 -11.85 9.69
CA ALA A 320 7.66 -12.63 9.65
C ALA A 320 6.93 -12.69 11.00
N SER A 321 7.67 -12.55 12.12
CA SER A 321 7.14 -12.55 13.48
C SER A 321 6.55 -11.20 13.86
N ASP A 322 5.41 -11.21 14.56
CA ASP A 322 4.74 -10.01 15.04
C ASP A 322 5.25 -9.57 16.44
N ASN A 323 5.97 -10.46 17.15
CA ASN A 323 6.46 -10.21 18.51
C ASN A 323 7.24 -8.89 18.69
N PRO A 324 8.17 -8.52 17.80
CA PRO A 324 8.93 -7.27 17.96
C PRO A 324 8.07 -6.02 17.74
N GLN A 325 6.89 -6.16 17.14
CA GLN A 325 6.09 -5.02 16.70
C GLN A 325 5.18 -4.45 17.81
N LEU A 326 4.92 -5.18 18.89
CA LEU A 326 3.95 -4.76 19.92
C LEU A 326 4.34 -3.41 20.56
N LEU A 327 5.56 -3.28 21.06
CA LEU A 327 6.00 -2.07 21.73
C LEU A 327 6.13 -0.87 20.78
N PRO A 328 6.75 -0.98 19.59
CA PRO A 328 6.72 0.08 18.59
C PRO A 328 5.30 0.54 18.24
N MET A 329 4.37 -0.40 18.05
CA MET A 329 2.96 -0.09 17.76
C MET A 329 2.29 0.63 18.91
N LEU A 330 2.52 0.22 20.16
CA LEU A 330 1.97 0.88 21.34
C LEU A 330 2.49 2.32 21.48
N ILE A 331 3.81 2.50 21.34
CA ILE A 331 4.44 3.84 21.38
C ILE A 331 3.87 4.73 20.28
N ARG A 332 3.77 4.21 19.06
CA ARG A 332 3.21 4.97 17.93
C ARG A 332 1.76 5.31 18.15
N THR A 333 0.97 4.39 18.72
CA THR A 333 -0.43 4.64 19.06
C THR A 333 -0.54 5.79 20.06
N ALA A 334 0.24 5.76 21.14
CA ALA A 334 0.24 6.80 22.16
C ALA A 334 0.68 8.16 21.59
N LEU A 335 1.73 8.20 20.76
CA LEU A 335 2.20 9.44 20.13
C LEU A 335 1.16 10.04 19.17
N ASN A 336 0.51 9.21 18.36
CA ASN A 336 -0.49 9.68 17.41
C ASN A 336 -1.79 10.11 18.07
N ALA A 337 -2.21 9.40 19.13
CA ALA A 337 -3.49 9.65 19.82
C ALA A 337 -3.38 10.65 20.97
N GLY A 338 -2.16 10.96 21.41
CA GLY A 338 -1.89 11.85 22.54
C GLY A 338 -1.99 11.19 23.92
N GLU A 339 -2.45 9.94 23.99
CA GLU A 339 -2.61 9.19 25.24
C GLU A 339 -2.44 7.67 25.02
N VAL A 340 -2.17 6.96 26.12
CA VAL A 340 -2.02 5.50 26.12
C VAL A 340 -3.40 4.84 26.23
N PRO A 341 -3.70 3.78 25.44
CA PRO A 341 -4.98 3.10 25.53
C PRO A 341 -5.16 2.37 26.88
N ASP A 342 -6.37 2.40 27.43
CA ASP A 342 -6.70 1.69 28.69
C ASP A 342 -6.50 0.18 28.55
N ARG A 343 -6.89 -0.35 27.39
CA ARG A 343 -6.86 -1.78 27.10
C ARG A 343 -6.32 -2.06 25.74
N ILE A 344 -5.56 -3.17 25.63
CA ILE A 344 -5.12 -3.68 24.35
C ILE A 344 -5.46 -5.17 24.19
N SER A 345 -5.71 -5.58 22.94
CA SER A 345 -5.80 -6.99 22.58
C SER A 345 -4.95 -7.29 21.35
N ALA A 346 -4.28 -8.43 21.36
CA ALA A 346 -3.46 -8.90 20.25
C ALA A 346 -3.48 -10.42 20.15
N ASP A 347 -3.05 -10.98 19.03
CA ASP A 347 -2.98 -12.43 18.84
C ASP A 347 -1.76 -13.06 19.53
N ALA A 348 -1.60 -14.38 19.39
CA ALA A 348 -0.50 -15.11 19.99
C ALA A 348 0.87 -14.73 19.42
N GLY A 349 0.92 -14.13 18.24
CA GLY A 349 2.14 -13.62 17.62
C GLY A 349 2.85 -12.56 18.45
N TYR A 350 2.16 -11.88 19.37
CA TYR A 350 2.69 -10.81 20.23
C TYR A 350 3.02 -11.27 21.68
N SER A 351 2.88 -12.56 22.00
CA SER A 351 2.89 -13.09 23.36
C SER A 351 4.29 -13.26 24.00
N ARG A 352 5.32 -12.57 23.47
CA ARG A 352 6.67 -12.63 24.06
C ARG A 352 6.64 -12.12 25.49
N GLU A 353 7.35 -12.83 26.39
CA GLU A 353 7.33 -12.55 27.82
C GLU A 353 7.76 -11.11 28.15
N THR A 354 8.78 -10.59 27.46
CA THR A 354 9.22 -9.20 27.60
C THR A 354 8.09 -8.21 27.29
N ASN A 355 7.25 -8.48 26.28
CA ASN A 355 6.10 -7.65 25.94
C ASN A 355 5.08 -7.63 27.08
N LEU A 356 4.77 -8.81 27.65
CA LEU A 356 3.81 -8.95 28.75
C LEU A 356 4.29 -8.24 30.02
N ILE A 357 5.58 -8.30 30.32
CA ILE A 357 6.19 -7.59 31.48
C ILE A 357 6.07 -6.07 31.31
N VAL A 358 6.36 -5.56 30.10
CA VAL A 358 6.27 -4.11 29.84
C VAL A 358 4.84 -3.61 29.96
N LEU A 359 3.88 -4.33 29.39
CA LEU A 359 2.46 -3.98 29.49
C LEU A 359 1.95 -3.96 30.94
N ASP A 360 2.38 -4.93 31.75
CA ASP A 360 2.04 -4.99 33.18
C ASP A 360 2.64 -3.79 33.94
N LYS A 361 3.91 -3.43 33.66
CA LYS A 361 4.58 -2.26 34.25
C LYS A 361 3.91 -0.93 33.86
N LEU A 362 3.37 -0.83 32.63
CA LEU A 362 2.66 0.35 32.16
C LEU A 362 1.22 0.42 32.66
N GLY A 363 0.73 -0.61 33.37
CA GLY A 363 -0.63 -0.67 33.89
C GLY A 363 -1.70 -0.89 32.82
N ILE A 364 -1.33 -1.32 31.61
CA ILE A 364 -2.26 -1.54 30.50
C ILE A 364 -3.01 -2.86 30.68
N ASP A 365 -4.35 -2.82 30.59
CA ASP A 365 -5.21 -3.99 30.69
C ASP A 365 -5.13 -4.86 29.42
N ALA A 366 -4.02 -5.63 29.27
CA ALA A 366 -3.71 -6.40 28.06
C ALA A 366 -4.45 -7.77 28.01
N TYR A 367 -4.90 -8.16 26.82
CA TYR A 367 -5.50 -9.46 26.50
C TYR A 367 -4.83 -10.06 25.26
N ILE A 368 -3.78 -10.84 25.44
CA ILE A 368 -2.97 -11.44 24.39
C ILE A 368 -3.06 -12.96 24.51
N ALA A 369 -3.44 -13.65 23.43
CA ALA A 369 -3.38 -15.10 23.42
C ALA A 369 -1.94 -15.57 23.62
N VAL A 370 -1.72 -16.56 24.46
CA VAL A 370 -0.38 -17.13 24.73
C VAL A 370 -0.14 -18.40 23.93
N ASP A 371 -1.21 -19.12 23.65
CA ASP A 371 -1.20 -20.36 22.87
C ASP A 371 -1.92 -20.13 21.55
N LYS A 372 -1.53 -20.87 20.50
CA LYS A 372 -2.31 -20.91 19.26
C LYS A 372 -3.66 -21.57 19.58
N ASP A 373 -4.74 -20.81 19.38
CA ASP A 373 -6.09 -21.32 19.55
C ASP A 373 -6.28 -22.58 18.69
N GLN A 374 -6.37 -23.72 19.35
CA GLN A 374 -6.94 -24.91 18.73
C GLN A 374 -8.46 -24.72 18.78
N HIS A 375 -9.06 -24.36 17.65
CA HIS A 375 -10.49 -24.07 17.51
C HIS A 375 -11.44 -25.17 18.03
N SER A 376 -10.93 -26.32 18.41
CA SER A 376 -11.70 -27.52 18.83
C SER A 376 -11.80 -27.75 20.34
N ARG A 377 -11.06 -27.00 21.17
CA ARG A 377 -11.11 -27.22 22.65
C ARG A 377 -11.52 -25.95 23.37
N GLN A 378 -12.79 -25.85 23.72
CA GLN A 378 -13.23 -24.91 24.78
C GLN A 378 -12.72 -25.44 26.13
N GLU A 379 -11.53 -24.99 26.53
CA GLU A 379 -11.06 -25.29 27.87
C GLU A 379 -11.95 -24.59 28.93
N PRO A 380 -12.24 -25.27 30.04
CA PRO A 380 -13.07 -24.68 31.10
C PRO A 380 -12.45 -23.41 31.69
N SER A 381 -13.30 -22.52 32.18
CA SER A 381 -12.80 -21.30 32.85
C SER A 381 -11.95 -21.67 34.06
N PRO A 382 -10.81 -21.03 34.29
CA PRO A 382 -9.91 -21.35 35.39
C PRO A 382 -10.59 -21.06 36.73
N ARG A 383 -10.51 -22.02 37.66
CA ARG A 383 -11.03 -21.92 39.03
C ARG A 383 -9.90 -21.68 40.03
N GLY A 384 -10.23 -21.12 41.18
CA GLY A 384 -9.28 -20.89 42.28
C GLY A 384 -8.34 -19.69 42.08
N ARG A 385 -7.43 -19.45 43.02
CA ARG A 385 -6.46 -18.36 43.02
C ARG A 385 -5.24 -18.73 42.15
N ILE A 386 -4.67 -17.76 41.43
CA ILE A 386 -3.41 -17.95 40.71
C ILE A 386 -2.25 -18.04 41.71
N ARG A 387 -1.24 -18.86 41.42
CA ARG A 387 -0.04 -18.97 42.26
C ARG A 387 0.72 -17.63 42.25
N LYS A 388 1.24 -17.22 43.39
CA LYS A 388 2.07 -16.00 43.50
C LYS A 388 3.34 -16.06 42.60
N SER A 389 3.87 -17.25 42.41
CA SER A 389 5.03 -17.54 41.55
C SER A 389 4.69 -17.66 40.06
N ALA A 390 3.42 -17.48 39.64
CA ALA A 390 3.03 -17.58 38.24
C ALA A 390 3.75 -16.52 37.38
N GLY A 391 4.40 -16.94 36.30
CA GLY A 391 5.05 -16.08 35.33
C GLY A 391 4.06 -15.25 34.49
N PRO A 392 4.54 -14.23 33.79
CA PRO A 392 3.70 -13.34 32.95
C PRO A 392 2.83 -14.09 31.93
N ARG A 393 3.37 -15.09 31.27
CA ARG A 393 2.63 -15.92 30.30
C ARG A 393 1.52 -16.74 30.96
N GLU A 394 1.75 -17.31 32.14
CA GLU A 394 0.73 -18.09 32.85
C GLU A 394 -0.39 -17.17 33.34
N ARG A 395 -0.06 -15.99 33.86
CA ARG A 395 -1.05 -14.98 34.26
C ARG A 395 -1.90 -14.54 33.07
N MET A 396 -1.29 -14.25 31.94
CA MET A 396 -2.00 -13.84 30.71
C MET A 396 -2.88 -15.00 30.18
N ARG A 397 -2.36 -16.24 30.13
CA ARG A 397 -3.16 -17.44 29.74
C ARG A 397 -4.40 -17.58 30.61
N ARG A 398 -4.25 -17.41 31.91
CA ARG A 398 -5.37 -17.50 32.86
C ARG A 398 -6.35 -16.34 32.63
N LYS A 399 -5.88 -15.10 32.46
CA LYS A 399 -6.68 -13.92 32.24
C LYS A 399 -7.55 -14.06 30.99
N THR A 400 -6.97 -14.48 29.86
CA THR A 400 -7.68 -14.67 28.59
C THR A 400 -8.72 -15.80 28.62
N ARG A 401 -8.56 -16.80 29.52
CA ARG A 401 -9.49 -17.92 29.70
C ARG A 401 -10.66 -17.61 30.65
N THR A 402 -10.66 -16.50 31.34
CA THR A 402 -11.81 -16.07 32.16
C THR A 402 -13.01 -15.69 31.27
N LYS A 403 -14.25 -15.70 31.81
CA LYS A 403 -15.45 -15.27 31.06
C LYS A 403 -15.26 -13.86 30.49
N LYS A 404 -14.77 -12.90 31.29
CA LYS A 404 -14.43 -11.52 30.85
C LYS A 404 -13.34 -11.52 29.79
N GLY A 405 -12.25 -12.27 30.02
CA GLY A 405 -11.10 -12.31 29.11
C GLY A 405 -11.46 -12.87 27.74
N ARG A 406 -12.27 -13.92 27.69
CA ARG A 406 -12.78 -14.47 26.40
C ARG A 406 -13.66 -13.48 25.66
N ALA A 407 -14.53 -12.75 26.36
CA ALA A 407 -15.38 -11.75 25.73
C ALA A 407 -14.55 -10.62 25.09
N VAL A 408 -13.56 -10.08 25.82
CA VAL A 408 -12.66 -9.04 25.30
C VAL A 408 -11.81 -9.57 24.15
N TYR A 409 -11.21 -10.76 24.30
CA TYR A 409 -10.37 -11.34 23.27
C TYR A 409 -11.14 -11.69 21.99
N LYS A 410 -12.37 -12.20 22.11
CA LYS A 410 -13.24 -12.46 20.96
C LYS A 410 -13.54 -11.18 20.17
N ARG A 411 -13.69 -10.06 20.87
CA ARG A 411 -13.95 -8.75 20.25
C ARG A 411 -12.78 -8.29 19.36
N ARG A 412 -11.52 -8.70 19.64
CA ARG A 412 -10.35 -8.35 18.85
C ARG A 412 -10.56 -8.55 17.35
N LYS A 413 -11.09 -9.71 16.96
CA LYS A 413 -11.32 -10.02 15.54
C LYS A 413 -12.28 -9.03 14.88
N HIS A 414 -13.34 -8.66 15.57
CA HIS A 414 -14.33 -7.70 15.07
C HIS A 414 -13.77 -6.27 14.96
N VAL A 415 -12.69 -5.96 15.66
CA VAL A 415 -12.04 -4.64 15.62
C VAL A 415 -10.92 -4.60 14.59
N ALA A 416 -10.02 -5.57 14.58
CA ALA A 416 -8.81 -5.54 13.78
C ALA A 416 -9.00 -6.06 12.34
N GLU A 417 -9.88 -7.02 12.10
CA GLU A 417 -10.07 -7.62 10.76
C GLU A 417 -10.75 -6.67 9.74
N PRO A 418 -11.77 -5.86 10.10
CA PRO A 418 -12.46 -5.00 9.14
C PRO A 418 -11.55 -4.02 8.37
N PRO A 419 -10.60 -3.28 9.00
CA PRO A 419 -9.67 -2.43 8.27
C PRO A 419 -8.84 -3.20 7.23
N PHE A 420 -8.29 -4.37 7.58
CA PHE A 420 -7.54 -5.19 6.64
C PHE A 420 -8.42 -5.71 5.50
N GLY A 421 -9.65 -6.13 5.82
CA GLY A 421 -10.64 -6.55 4.82
C GLY A 421 -10.95 -5.43 3.85
N PHE A 422 -11.24 -4.24 4.34
CA PHE A 422 -11.53 -3.09 3.51
C PHE A 422 -10.33 -2.67 2.65
N ILE A 423 -9.12 -2.60 3.21
CA ILE A 423 -7.90 -2.25 2.48
C ILE A 423 -7.63 -3.27 1.35
N LYS A 424 -7.73 -4.57 1.65
CA LYS A 424 -7.42 -5.63 0.67
C LYS A 424 -8.52 -5.88 -0.35
N GLN A 425 -9.78 -5.83 0.04
CA GLN A 425 -10.93 -6.17 -0.81
C GLN A 425 -11.61 -4.91 -1.32
N GLY A 426 -11.94 -3.95 -0.46
CA GLY A 426 -12.65 -2.73 -0.82
C GLY A 426 -11.80 -1.78 -1.65
N LEU A 427 -10.56 -1.51 -1.21
CA LEU A 427 -9.63 -0.67 -1.96
C LEU A 427 -8.79 -1.46 -2.98
N GLY A 428 -8.67 -2.78 -2.83
CA GLY A 428 -7.87 -3.63 -3.72
C GLY A 428 -6.36 -3.55 -3.48
N PHE A 429 -5.90 -3.03 -2.33
CA PHE A 429 -4.48 -2.91 -2.03
C PHE A 429 -3.93 -4.24 -1.51
N ARG A 430 -3.37 -5.06 -2.40
CA ARG A 430 -2.83 -6.40 -2.12
C ARG A 430 -1.32 -6.50 -2.31
N GLN A 431 -0.71 -5.49 -2.92
CA GLN A 431 0.71 -5.45 -3.23
C GLN A 431 1.21 -4.01 -3.18
N PHE A 432 2.40 -3.81 -2.63
CA PHE A 432 3.10 -2.54 -2.67
C PHE A 432 3.52 -2.16 -4.09
N LEU A 433 3.54 -0.86 -4.37
CA LEU A 433 4.07 -0.31 -5.62
C LEU A 433 5.53 0.13 -5.44
N LEU A 434 5.88 0.53 -4.23
CA LEU A 434 7.22 0.97 -3.86
C LEU A 434 8.08 -0.20 -3.38
N ARG A 435 9.39 0.01 -3.29
CA ARG A 435 10.39 -0.95 -2.82
C ARG A 435 11.26 -0.33 -1.75
N GLY A 436 11.76 -1.18 -0.85
CA GLY A 436 12.54 -0.78 0.32
C GLY A 436 11.64 -0.38 1.50
N LEU A 437 12.06 -0.75 2.71
CA LEU A 437 11.25 -0.67 3.93
C LEU A 437 10.76 0.74 4.23
N GLU A 438 11.59 1.75 4.06
CA GLU A 438 11.24 3.15 4.31
C GLU A 438 10.09 3.61 3.39
N LYS A 439 10.21 3.33 2.08
CA LYS A 439 9.20 3.72 1.09
C LYS A 439 7.90 2.93 1.22
N VAL A 440 8.03 1.64 1.52
CA VAL A 440 6.89 0.75 1.77
C VAL A 440 6.15 1.16 3.05
N SER A 441 6.88 1.56 4.10
CA SER A 441 6.28 2.11 5.32
C SER A 441 5.51 3.40 5.04
N GLY A 442 6.06 4.30 4.22
CA GLY A 442 5.36 5.51 3.77
C GLY A 442 4.11 5.20 2.96
N GLU A 443 4.18 4.23 2.05
CA GLU A 443 3.02 3.81 1.25
C GLU A 443 1.93 3.18 2.12
N TRP A 444 2.30 2.38 3.14
CA TRP A 444 1.35 1.81 4.09
C TRP A 444 0.62 2.87 4.90
N LYS A 445 1.35 3.89 5.38
CA LYS A 445 0.75 5.03 6.09
C LYS A 445 -0.20 5.83 5.20
N LEU A 446 0.13 6.02 3.92
CA LEU A 446 -0.75 6.68 2.97
C LEU A 446 -2.05 5.86 2.72
N VAL A 447 -1.94 4.54 2.60
CA VAL A 447 -3.11 3.65 2.47
C VAL A 447 -4.00 3.71 3.71
N THR A 448 -3.41 3.69 4.89
CA THR A 448 -4.16 3.74 6.16
C THR A 448 -4.71 5.12 6.47
N LEU A 449 -4.03 6.19 6.05
CA LEU A 449 -4.57 7.54 6.05
C LEU A 449 -5.81 7.64 5.16
N ALA A 450 -5.73 7.12 3.94
CA ALA A 450 -6.86 7.09 3.02
C ALA A 450 -8.04 6.25 3.57
N TYR A 451 -7.75 5.16 4.27
CA TYR A 451 -8.74 4.39 5.02
C TYR A 451 -9.43 5.26 6.09
N ASN A 452 -8.66 5.98 6.91
CA ASN A 452 -9.22 6.87 7.95
C ASN A 452 -10.06 8.00 7.34
N LEU A 453 -9.65 8.58 6.20
CA LEU A 453 -10.46 9.55 5.46
C LEU A 453 -11.82 8.98 5.04
N ARG A 454 -11.86 7.72 4.60
CA ARG A 454 -13.11 7.03 4.29
C ARG A 454 -13.98 6.87 5.54
N ARG A 455 -13.39 6.48 6.67
CA ARG A 455 -14.13 6.35 7.94
C ARG A 455 -14.70 7.69 8.40
N LEU A 456 -13.90 8.76 8.28
CA LEU A 456 -14.35 10.12 8.59
C LEU A 456 -15.52 10.54 7.66
N HIS A 457 -15.38 10.31 6.36
CA HIS A 457 -16.42 10.60 5.38
C HIS A 457 -17.71 9.83 5.65
N ASP A 458 -17.61 8.50 5.82
CA ASP A 458 -18.75 7.59 6.01
C ASP A 458 -19.50 7.86 7.35
N SER A 459 -18.81 8.46 8.33
CA SER A 459 -19.44 8.89 9.61
C SER A 459 -20.45 10.03 9.44
N GLY A 460 -20.38 10.79 8.36
CA GLY A 460 -21.15 12.01 8.12
C GLY A 460 -20.77 13.21 9.01
N ARG A 461 -19.81 13.04 9.96
CA ARG A 461 -19.44 14.04 10.97
C ARG A 461 -18.29 14.97 10.55
N TRP A 462 -17.75 14.80 9.37
CA TRP A 462 -16.55 15.51 8.94
C TRP A 462 -16.74 17.03 8.86
N ARG A 463 -17.91 17.54 8.47
CA ARG A 463 -18.17 18.99 8.40
C ARG A 463 -18.06 19.67 9.74
N SER A 464 -18.72 19.10 10.77
CA SER A 464 -18.62 19.62 12.13
C SER A 464 -17.21 19.50 12.68
N ALA A 465 -16.49 18.42 12.37
CA ALA A 465 -15.12 18.22 12.80
C ALA A 465 -14.15 19.23 12.17
N LEU A 466 -14.29 19.55 10.88
CA LEU A 466 -13.46 20.54 10.19
C LEU A 466 -13.75 21.98 10.66
N ALA A 467 -14.98 22.28 11.05
CA ALA A 467 -15.33 23.59 11.61
C ALA A 467 -14.70 23.86 13.00
N ILE A 468 -14.25 22.81 13.70
CA ILE A 468 -13.61 22.87 15.02
C ILE A 468 -12.08 22.76 14.90
N ALA A 469 -11.58 22.28 13.77
CA ALA A 469 -10.18 22.02 13.53
C ALA A 469 -9.39 23.26 13.16
#